data_bc7265f93b1159cf6753bfc611330c0d
#
_entry.id   bc7265f93b1159cf6753bfc611330c0d
#
_cell.length_a   1.000
_cell.length_b   1.000
_cell.length_c   1.000
_cell.angle_alpha   90.00
_cell.angle_beta   90.00
_cell.angle_gamma   90.00
#
_symmetry.space_group_name_H-M   'P 1'
#
loop_
_entity.id
_entity.type
_entity.pdbx_description
1 polymer ?
#
loop_
_entity_poly.entity_id
_entity_poly.type
_entity_poly.pdbx_seq_one_letter_code
_entity_poly.pdbx_strand_id
1 'polypeptide(L)'
;MVKASGQKAADSYTITNYSFKDTQSVDDAYKNLLETAVTNLYMLGDSGNIRPKDLLTRAEACTFLYRVVNPAADKTSITGNAQVTVEQAQAWAKAKGAHQRFIDIAPIYWYYGEVFGIRPEVMYAQAGKETAYGNGGAVLPEMNNWAGIKIKKPTGDKTEDHETFATPEDGVRAHYNHMAAYVGLAPVGEPHDRYYVVKSIAWAGTVKYVEQLGGRWCPDINYGYDIMTMVENMLKY
;
A
#
# COMPACT_ATOMS: atom_id res chain seq x y z
N MET A 1 12.74 -3.52 23.31
CA MET A 1 12.30 -2.18 22.84
C MET A 1 10.78 -2.11 22.62
N VAL A 2 10.15 -2.97 21.80
CA VAL A 2 8.68 -2.97 21.63
C VAL A 2 7.93 -3.04 22.96
N LYS A 3 8.33 -3.93 23.87
CA LYS A 3 7.75 -3.99 25.24
C LYS A 3 7.95 -2.71 26.04
N ALA A 4 9.06 -2.01 25.87
CA ALA A 4 9.35 -0.76 26.56
C ALA A 4 8.56 0.43 26.02
N SER A 5 8.06 0.37 24.79
CA SER A 5 7.19 1.41 24.19
C SER A 5 5.73 1.35 24.67
N GLY A 6 5.39 0.37 25.51
CA GLY A 6 4.00 0.14 25.94
C GLY A 6 3.09 -0.47 24.89
N GLN A 7 3.62 -0.82 23.72
CA GLN A 7 2.85 -1.46 22.66
C GLN A 7 2.63 -2.94 22.93
N LYS A 8 1.39 -3.39 22.67
CA LYS A 8 1.05 -4.81 22.73
C LYS A 8 1.73 -5.54 21.56
N ALA A 9 2.27 -6.72 21.82
CA ALA A 9 2.73 -7.61 20.76
C ALA A 9 1.54 -8.02 19.86
N ALA A 10 1.80 -8.22 18.57
CA ALA A 10 0.79 -8.71 17.64
C ALA A 10 0.23 -10.06 18.11
N ASP A 11 -1.04 -10.29 17.84
CA ASP A 11 -1.72 -11.54 18.20
C ASP A 11 -1.41 -12.67 17.19
N SER A 12 -0.84 -12.34 16.04
CA SER A 12 -0.49 -13.26 14.96
C SER A 12 0.88 -12.93 14.36
N TYR A 13 1.51 -13.93 13.75
CA TYR A 13 2.77 -13.77 13.02
C TYR A 13 2.52 -13.92 11.52
N THR A 14 2.48 -12.81 10.81
CA THR A 14 2.21 -12.74 9.37
C THR A 14 3.38 -12.16 8.58
N ILE A 15 4.54 -11.98 9.24
CA ILE A 15 5.75 -11.40 8.63
C ILE A 15 6.25 -12.22 7.42
N THR A 16 5.82 -13.47 7.29
CA THR A 16 6.06 -14.30 6.11
C THR A 16 5.41 -13.76 4.84
N ASN A 17 4.45 -12.83 4.97
CA ASN A 17 3.86 -12.13 3.83
C ASN A 17 4.79 -11.05 3.24
N TYR A 18 5.84 -10.69 3.98
CA TYR A 18 6.88 -9.80 3.49
C TYR A 18 7.97 -10.58 2.75
N SER A 19 8.66 -9.93 1.83
CA SER A 19 9.72 -10.55 1.01
C SER A 19 11.05 -10.73 1.75
N PHE A 20 11.03 -10.91 3.08
CA PHE A 20 12.27 -11.17 3.82
C PHE A 20 12.73 -12.60 3.63
N LYS A 21 14.05 -12.77 3.41
CA LYS A 21 14.69 -14.05 3.09
C LYS A 21 15.00 -14.90 4.32
N ASP A 22 15.06 -14.30 5.51
CA ASP A 22 15.57 -14.90 6.74
C ASP A 22 14.57 -14.98 7.90
N THR A 23 13.26 -14.86 7.59
CA THR A 23 12.17 -14.97 8.59
C THR A 23 12.17 -16.28 9.35
N GLN A 24 12.70 -17.34 8.76
CA GLN A 24 12.85 -18.67 9.36
C GLN A 24 13.85 -18.68 10.55
N SER A 25 14.78 -17.71 10.58
CA SER A 25 15.81 -17.61 11.61
C SER A 25 15.34 -16.93 12.90
N VAL A 26 14.08 -16.47 12.94
CA VAL A 26 13.49 -15.79 14.09
C VAL A 26 13.01 -16.80 15.12
N ASP A 27 13.47 -16.66 16.36
CA ASP A 27 13.04 -17.51 17.46
C ASP A 27 11.55 -17.27 17.77
N ASP A 28 10.80 -18.34 18.04
CA ASP A 28 9.35 -18.30 18.28
C ASP A 28 8.94 -17.29 19.36
N ALA A 29 9.74 -17.15 20.41
CA ALA A 29 9.50 -16.21 21.51
C ALA A 29 9.48 -14.74 21.06
N TYR A 30 10.04 -14.41 19.89
CA TYR A 30 10.15 -13.03 19.40
C TYR A 30 9.30 -12.74 18.16
N LYS A 31 8.66 -13.75 17.56
CA LYS A 31 7.89 -13.61 16.32
C LYS A 31 6.84 -12.49 16.41
N ASN A 32 6.00 -12.50 17.45
CA ASN A 32 4.95 -11.50 17.60
C ASN A 32 5.49 -10.08 17.91
N LEU A 33 6.63 -9.97 18.58
CA LEU A 33 7.30 -8.69 18.81
C LEU A 33 7.91 -8.14 17.51
N LEU A 34 8.48 -9.02 16.70
CA LEU A 34 9.02 -8.66 15.40
C LEU A 34 7.91 -8.24 14.44
N GLU A 35 6.78 -8.96 14.42
CA GLU A 35 5.58 -8.56 13.69
C GLU A 35 5.17 -7.13 14.03
N THR A 36 5.08 -6.79 15.32
CA THR A 36 4.77 -5.44 15.77
C THR A 36 5.81 -4.41 15.29
N ALA A 37 7.09 -4.75 15.32
CA ALA A 37 8.16 -3.85 14.92
C ALA A 37 8.13 -3.56 13.41
N VAL A 38 7.86 -4.57 12.58
CA VAL A 38 7.80 -4.43 11.12
C VAL A 38 6.51 -3.75 10.67
N THR A 39 5.36 -4.16 11.20
CA THR A 39 4.06 -3.60 10.81
C THR A 39 3.89 -2.13 11.20
N ASN A 40 4.58 -1.68 12.26
CA ASN A 40 4.64 -0.27 12.62
C ASN A 40 5.83 0.48 11.99
N LEU A 41 6.57 -0.17 11.10
CA LEU A 41 7.72 0.41 10.39
C LEU A 41 8.85 0.88 11.34
N TYR A 42 8.97 0.28 12.52
CA TYR A 42 10.11 0.52 13.40
C TYR A 42 11.37 -0.17 12.89
N MET A 43 11.18 -1.32 12.21
CA MET A 43 12.21 -2.12 11.57
C MET A 43 11.83 -2.38 10.12
N LEU A 44 12.72 -2.05 9.19
CA LEU A 44 12.51 -2.21 7.74
C LEU A 44 13.38 -3.33 7.14
N GLY A 45 14.32 -3.88 7.92
CA GLY A 45 15.32 -4.79 7.39
C GLY A 45 16.41 -4.09 6.59
N ASP A 46 17.28 -4.89 6.00
CA ASP A 46 18.35 -4.44 5.12
C ASP A 46 18.55 -5.47 4.01
N SER A 47 18.57 -4.99 2.76
CA SER A 47 18.80 -5.84 1.57
C SER A 47 17.92 -7.09 1.50
N GLY A 48 16.66 -6.97 1.99
CA GLY A 48 15.69 -8.05 2.05
C GLY A 48 15.92 -9.05 3.19
N ASN A 49 16.65 -8.67 4.25
CA ASN A 49 16.86 -9.49 5.43
C ASN A 49 16.51 -8.73 6.71
N ILE A 50 16.02 -9.44 7.73
CA ILE A 50 15.76 -8.91 9.08
C ILE A 50 17.03 -8.97 9.93
N ARG A 51 17.89 -9.93 9.66
CA ARG A 51 19.14 -10.24 10.40
C ARG A 51 18.90 -10.49 11.91
N PRO A 52 18.02 -11.41 12.30
CA PRO A 52 17.56 -11.54 13.67
C PRO A 52 18.63 -12.06 14.64
N LYS A 53 19.73 -12.60 14.13
CA LYS A 53 20.87 -13.12 14.93
C LYS A 53 22.09 -12.18 14.93
N ASP A 54 22.05 -11.09 14.18
CA ASP A 54 23.18 -10.16 14.08
C ASP A 54 23.23 -9.22 15.28
N LEU A 55 24.42 -8.72 15.57
CA LEU A 55 24.60 -7.68 16.59
C LEU A 55 24.04 -6.35 16.09
N LEU A 56 23.19 -5.74 16.90
CA LEU A 56 22.60 -4.45 16.63
C LEU A 56 23.66 -3.35 16.78
N THR A 57 23.88 -2.56 15.75
CA THR A 57 24.75 -1.38 15.81
C THR A 57 24.10 -0.25 16.61
N ARG A 58 24.92 0.70 17.09
CA ARG A 58 24.41 1.91 17.78
C ARG A 58 23.50 2.74 16.89
N ALA A 59 23.84 2.87 15.59
CA ALA A 59 23.05 3.61 14.61
C ALA A 59 21.67 2.95 14.38
N GLU A 60 21.62 1.63 14.23
CA GLU A 60 20.37 0.89 14.10
C GLU A 60 19.50 1.02 15.35
N ALA A 61 20.12 0.93 16.54
CA ALA A 61 19.42 1.12 17.79
C ALA A 61 18.81 2.53 17.92
N CYS A 62 19.56 3.57 17.56
CA CYS A 62 19.08 4.96 17.57
C CYS A 62 17.94 5.16 16.57
N THR A 63 18.06 4.63 15.35
CA THR A 63 17.02 4.70 14.32
C THR A 63 15.74 4.01 14.77
N PHE A 64 15.86 2.82 15.37
CA PHE A 64 14.72 2.10 15.90
C PHE A 64 14.03 2.89 17.03
N LEU A 65 14.79 3.40 17.98
CA LEU A 65 14.25 4.20 19.10
C LEU A 65 13.57 5.47 18.60
N TYR A 66 14.18 6.17 17.64
CA TYR A 66 13.61 7.37 17.03
C TYR A 66 12.21 7.08 16.44
N ARG A 67 12.08 5.99 15.66
CA ARG A 67 10.80 5.58 15.06
C ARG A 67 9.76 5.15 16.09
N VAL A 68 10.18 4.55 17.21
CA VAL A 68 9.28 4.14 18.29
C VAL A 68 8.72 5.37 19.03
N VAL A 69 9.54 6.38 19.32
CA VAL A 69 9.08 7.59 20.03
C VAL A 69 8.42 8.62 19.11
N ASN A 70 8.65 8.52 17.81
CA ASN A 70 8.04 9.35 16.78
C ASN A 70 7.32 8.47 15.72
N PRO A 71 6.20 7.85 16.06
CA PRO A 71 5.57 6.84 15.19
C PRO A 71 5.05 7.36 13.86
N ALA A 72 4.92 8.68 13.69
CA ALA A 72 4.55 9.33 12.43
C ALA A 72 5.75 9.88 11.64
N ALA A 73 6.97 9.85 12.21
CA ALA A 73 8.15 10.35 11.53
C ALA A 73 8.43 9.55 10.24
N ASP A 74 8.80 10.26 9.19
CA ASP A 74 9.11 9.71 7.87
C ASP A 74 7.97 8.88 7.24
N LYS A 75 6.71 9.19 7.62
CA LYS A 75 5.52 8.50 7.14
C LYS A 75 4.47 9.46 6.61
N THR A 76 3.79 9.03 5.57
CA THR A 76 2.76 9.83 4.91
C THR A 76 1.39 9.26 5.17
N SER A 77 0.47 10.06 5.74
CA SER A 77 -0.92 9.65 5.92
C SER A 77 -1.57 9.32 4.57
N ILE A 78 -2.29 8.19 4.51
CA ILE A 78 -3.12 7.84 3.34
C ILE A 78 -4.32 8.78 3.25
N THR A 79 -4.90 9.14 4.41
CA THR A 79 -6.04 10.08 4.47
C THR A 79 -5.56 11.52 4.48
N GLY A 80 -6.35 12.42 3.88
CA GLY A 80 -6.06 13.84 3.82
C GLY A 80 -6.42 14.46 2.47
N ASN A 81 -6.19 15.76 2.36
CA ASN A 81 -6.43 16.52 1.14
C ASN A 81 -5.33 16.27 0.11
N ALA A 82 -5.66 16.47 -1.17
CA ALA A 82 -4.70 16.45 -2.26
C ALA A 82 -3.58 17.49 -2.05
N GLN A 83 -2.35 17.10 -2.34
CA GLN A 83 -1.18 17.98 -2.39
C GLN A 83 -0.65 18.18 -3.81
N VAL A 84 -1.16 17.40 -4.75
CA VAL A 84 -0.88 17.45 -6.17
C VAL A 84 -2.15 17.83 -6.89
N THR A 85 -2.10 18.68 -7.92
CA THR A 85 -3.26 18.99 -8.75
C THR A 85 -3.48 17.91 -9.81
N VAL A 86 -4.68 17.88 -10.40
CA VAL A 86 -4.99 16.96 -11.51
C VAL A 86 -4.05 17.22 -12.69
N GLU A 87 -3.77 18.48 -12.99
CA GLU A 87 -2.91 18.90 -14.10
C GLU A 87 -1.45 18.40 -13.90
N GLN A 88 -0.94 18.53 -12.66
CA GLN A 88 0.39 17.99 -12.32
C GLN A 88 0.44 16.48 -12.50
N ALA A 89 -0.58 15.77 -12.03
CA ALA A 89 -0.66 14.31 -12.15
C ALA A 89 -0.74 13.87 -13.62
N GLN A 90 -1.53 14.56 -14.44
CA GLN A 90 -1.64 14.29 -15.89
C GLN A 90 -0.33 14.59 -16.62
N ALA A 91 0.33 15.70 -16.28
CA ALA A 91 1.64 16.05 -16.87
C ALA A 91 2.71 15.01 -16.51
N TRP A 92 2.74 14.59 -15.23
CA TRP A 92 3.61 13.52 -14.78
C TRP A 92 3.33 12.20 -15.52
N ALA A 93 2.08 11.78 -15.61
CA ALA A 93 1.70 10.55 -16.30
C ALA A 93 2.12 10.58 -17.77
N LYS A 94 1.88 11.70 -18.46
CA LYS A 94 2.33 11.92 -19.84
C LYS A 94 3.84 11.79 -19.98
N ALA A 95 4.61 12.39 -19.07
CA ALA A 95 6.08 12.30 -19.07
C ALA A 95 6.59 10.88 -18.79
N LYS A 96 5.80 10.03 -18.12
CA LYS A 96 6.07 8.60 -17.90
C LYS A 96 5.68 7.70 -19.09
N GLY A 97 5.15 8.26 -20.18
CA GLY A 97 4.67 7.48 -21.31
C GLY A 97 3.39 6.69 -21.01
N ALA A 98 2.55 7.23 -20.11
CA ALA A 98 1.29 6.62 -19.76
C ALA A 98 0.36 6.47 -20.98
N HIS A 99 -0.44 5.41 -21.00
CA HIS A 99 -1.52 5.27 -21.95
C HIS A 99 -2.56 6.39 -21.73
N GLN A 100 -3.15 6.90 -22.81
CA GLN A 100 -4.09 8.03 -22.73
C GLN A 100 -5.22 7.80 -21.73
N ARG A 101 -5.79 6.60 -21.70
CA ARG A 101 -6.82 6.20 -20.74
C ARG A 101 -6.43 6.40 -19.26
N PHE A 102 -5.14 6.23 -18.92
CA PHE A 102 -4.65 6.47 -17.57
C PHE A 102 -4.57 7.98 -17.27
N ILE A 103 -4.18 8.79 -18.25
CA ILE A 103 -4.20 10.25 -18.11
C ILE A 103 -5.62 10.74 -17.92
N ASP A 104 -6.58 10.19 -18.67
CA ASP A 104 -7.99 10.61 -18.67
C ASP A 104 -8.72 10.29 -17.36
N ILE A 105 -8.31 9.29 -16.60
CA ILE A 105 -8.94 8.93 -15.31
C ILE A 105 -8.46 9.79 -14.14
N ALA A 106 -7.43 10.61 -14.27
CA ALA A 106 -6.92 11.42 -13.17
C ALA A 106 -8.02 12.26 -12.48
N PRO A 107 -8.90 12.99 -13.18
CA PRO A 107 -9.99 13.73 -12.53
C PRO A 107 -10.92 12.84 -11.68
N ILE A 108 -11.14 11.59 -12.09
CA ILE A 108 -11.99 10.64 -11.36
C ILE A 108 -11.31 10.24 -10.04
N TYR A 109 -9.97 10.06 -10.04
CA TYR A 109 -9.21 9.82 -8.81
C TYR A 109 -9.34 10.99 -7.84
N TRP A 110 -9.27 12.24 -8.30
CA TRP A 110 -9.42 13.42 -7.44
C TRP A 110 -10.82 13.54 -6.87
N TYR A 111 -11.85 13.29 -7.67
CA TYR A 111 -13.23 13.24 -7.20
C TYR A 111 -13.43 12.23 -6.06
N TYR A 112 -12.99 10.98 -6.26
CA TYR A 112 -13.11 9.95 -5.21
C TYR A 112 -12.17 10.20 -4.03
N GLY A 113 -11.05 10.89 -4.23
CA GLY A 113 -10.19 11.35 -3.15
C GLY A 113 -10.93 12.24 -2.16
N GLU A 114 -11.71 13.20 -2.66
CA GLU A 114 -12.56 14.05 -1.84
C GLU A 114 -13.69 13.25 -1.16
N VAL A 115 -14.36 12.38 -1.91
CA VAL A 115 -15.46 11.55 -1.38
C VAL A 115 -15.03 10.67 -0.21
N PHE A 116 -13.84 10.07 -0.29
CA PHE A 116 -13.33 9.17 0.76
C PHE A 116 -12.46 9.86 1.81
N GLY A 117 -12.01 11.08 1.56
CA GLY A 117 -10.99 11.73 2.38
C GLY A 117 -9.62 11.02 2.28
N ILE A 118 -9.34 10.38 1.16
CA ILE A 118 -8.08 9.70 0.83
C ILE A 118 -7.30 10.53 -0.18
N ARG A 119 -6.01 10.68 0.01
CA ARG A 119 -5.13 11.46 -0.87
C ARG A 119 -5.11 10.91 -2.30
N PRO A 120 -5.65 11.62 -3.29
CA PRO A 120 -5.82 11.09 -4.65
C PRO A 120 -4.49 10.84 -5.36
N GLU A 121 -3.45 11.63 -5.11
CA GLU A 121 -2.13 11.42 -5.69
C GLU A 121 -1.50 10.10 -5.26
N VAL A 122 -1.78 9.63 -4.03
CA VAL A 122 -1.32 8.33 -3.54
C VAL A 122 -2.02 7.21 -4.33
N MET A 123 -3.34 7.30 -4.46
CA MET A 123 -4.14 6.31 -5.18
C MET A 123 -3.81 6.27 -6.68
N TYR A 124 -3.57 7.43 -7.28
CA TYR A 124 -3.20 7.53 -8.69
C TYR A 124 -1.78 7.01 -8.96
N ALA A 125 -0.81 7.31 -8.06
CA ALA A 125 0.53 6.73 -8.12
C ALA A 125 0.48 5.20 -8.01
N GLN A 126 -0.33 4.68 -7.08
CA GLN A 126 -0.54 3.26 -6.92
C GLN A 126 -1.10 2.63 -8.21
N ALA A 127 -2.14 3.21 -8.79
CA ALA A 127 -2.71 2.75 -10.06
C ALA A 127 -1.66 2.73 -11.19
N GLY A 128 -0.81 3.76 -11.24
CA GLY A 128 0.31 3.81 -12.20
C GLY A 128 1.28 2.65 -12.03
N LYS A 129 1.61 2.31 -10.78
CA LYS A 129 2.49 1.18 -10.44
C LYS A 129 1.85 -0.17 -10.80
N GLU A 130 0.58 -0.37 -10.43
CA GLU A 130 -0.15 -1.64 -10.63
C GLU A 130 -0.45 -1.95 -12.11
N THR A 131 -0.59 -0.93 -12.96
CA THR A 131 -1.02 -1.07 -14.35
C THR A 131 0.03 -0.65 -15.38
N ALA A 132 1.27 -0.44 -14.97
CA ALA A 132 2.31 0.14 -15.83
C ALA A 132 1.80 1.42 -16.53
N TYR A 133 1.19 2.35 -15.76
CA TYR A 133 0.58 3.58 -16.25
C TYR A 133 -0.52 3.35 -17.30
N GLY A 134 -1.34 2.32 -17.10
CA GLY A 134 -2.44 1.97 -18.01
C GLY A 134 -2.04 1.22 -19.28
N ASN A 135 -0.74 0.87 -19.41
CA ASN A 135 -0.24 0.11 -20.56
C ASN A 135 -0.54 -1.40 -20.46
N GLY A 136 -0.97 -1.87 -19.29
CA GLY A 136 -1.39 -3.25 -19.09
C GLY A 136 -0.36 -4.09 -18.36
N GLY A 137 -0.59 -5.41 -18.39
CA GLY A 137 0.13 -6.43 -17.66
C GLY A 137 -0.77 -7.65 -17.51
N ALA A 138 -0.84 -8.26 -16.32
CA ALA A 138 -1.86 -9.28 -16.02
C ALA A 138 -3.28 -8.71 -16.11
N VAL A 139 -3.45 -7.42 -15.80
CA VAL A 139 -4.68 -6.67 -15.99
C VAL A 139 -4.66 -6.00 -17.36
N LEU A 140 -5.59 -6.40 -18.22
CA LEU A 140 -5.71 -5.83 -19.56
C LEU A 140 -6.41 -4.46 -19.53
N PRO A 141 -6.09 -3.55 -20.48
CA PRO A 141 -6.68 -2.22 -20.53
C PRO A 141 -8.22 -2.19 -20.51
N GLU A 142 -8.87 -3.08 -21.19
CA GLU A 142 -10.34 -3.17 -21.29
C GLU A 142 -11.02 -3.63 -20.00
N MET A 143 -10.28 -4.17 -19.03
CA MET A 143 -10.84 -4.60 -17.75
C MET A 143 -11.17 -3.44 -16.81
N ASN A 144 -10.74 -2.23 -17.10
CA ASN A 144 -10.93 -1.04 -16.25
C ASN A 144 -10.46 -1.24 -14.79
N ASN A 145 -9.56 -2.17 -14.56
CA ASN A 145 -9.04 -2.52 -13.25
C ASN A 145 -7.71 -1.80 -13.01
N TRP A 146 -7.74 -0.73 -12.23
CA TRP A 146 -6.61 0.18 -12.04
C TRP A 146 -5.66 -0.23 -10.90
N ALA A 147 -5.96 -1.32 -10.20
CA ALA A 147 -5.24 -1.70 -8.99
C ALA A 147 -4.92 -3.20 -8.90
N GLY A 148 -5.04 -3.94 -10.00
CA GLY A 148 -4.81 -5.38 -9.98
C GLY A 148 -5.76 -6.12 -9.03
N ILE A 149 -6.99 -5.61 -8.85
CA ILE A 149 -7.96 -6.20 -7.93
C ILE A 149 -8.32 -7.60 -8.41
N LYS A 150 -8.10 -8.58 -7.55
CA LYS A 150 -8.39 -9.98 -7.84
C LYS A 150 -9.85 -10.31 -7.59
N ILE A 151 -10.33 -11.34 -8.28
CA ILE A 151 -11.61 -11.98 -7.97
C ILE A 151 -11.60 -12.56 -6.55
N LYS A 152 -12.77 -12.94 -6.05
CA LYS A 152 -12.93 -13.46 -4.67
C LYS A 152 -12.02 -14.64 -4.34
N LYS A 153 -11.82 -15.57 -5.30
CA LYS A 153 -11.02 -16.78 -5.13
C LYS A 153 -10.02 -16.94 -6.28
N PRO A 154 -8.96 -16.13 -6.33
CA PRO A 154 -7.95 -16.26 -7.36
C PRO A 154 -7.16 -17.54 -7.18
N THR A 155 -6.71 -18.14 -8.29
CA THR A 155 -5.87 -19.34 -8.31
C THR A 155 -4.41 -19.01 -8.61
N GLY A 156 -4.13 -17.77 -9.02
CA GLY A 156 -2.81 -17.31 -9.39
C GLY A 156 -2.77 -15.82 -9.65
N ASP A 157 -2.07 -15.42 -10.71
CA ASP A 157 -1.87 -14.04 -11.14
C ASP A 157 -2.06 -13.85 -12.64
N LYS A 158 -2.93 -14.67 -13.23
CA LYS A 158 -3.30 -14.55 -14.64
C LYS A 158 -4.46 -13.56 -14.80
N THR A 159 -4.77 -13.20 -16.04
CA THR A 159 -5.85 -12.25 -16.35
C THR A 159 -7.19 -12.68 -15.76
N GLU A 160 -7.54 -13.95 -15.82
CA GLU A 160 -8.77 -14.52 -15.27
C GLU A 160 -8.87 -14.48 -13.73
N ASP A 161 -7.75 -14.22 -13.05
CA ASP A 161 -7.73 -14.06 -11.60
C ASP A 161 -8.07 -12.63 -11.15
N HIS A 162 -8.31 -11.71 -12.11
CA HIS A 162 -8.56 -10.30 -11.84
C HIS A 162 -9.99 -9.89 -12.20
N GLU A 163 -10.54 -8.94 -11.44
CA GLU A 163 -11.86 -8.37 -11.69
C GLU A 163 -11.88 -7.51 -12.95
N THR A 164 -13.06 -7.49 -13.62
CA THR A 164 -13.35 -6.59 -14.74
C THR A 164 -14.48 -5.65 -14.33
N PHE A 165 -14.28 -4.36 -14.53
CA PHE A 165 -15.26 -3.32 -14.21
C PHE A 165 -15.90 -2.76 -15.48
N ALA A 166 -17.20 -2.41 -15.39
CA ALA A 166 -17.97 -1.98 -16.56
C ALA A 166 -17.45 -0.66 -17.14
N THR A 167 -17.02 0.26 -16.29
CA THR A 167 -16.51 1.58 -16.69
C THR A 167 -15.18 1.89 -16.00
N PRO A 168 -14.39 2.84 -16.55
CA PRO A 168 -13.20 3.35 -15.87
C PRO A 168 -13.49 3.90 -14.45
N GLU A 169 -14.64 4.57 -14.29
CA GLU A 169 -15.09 5.10 -13.00
C GLU A 169 -15.38 3.99 -11.99
N ASP A 170 -16.06 2.91 -12.40
CA ASP A 170 -16.31 1.77 -11.52
C ASP A 170 -15.00 1.15 -11.01
N GLY A 171 -14.00 1.05 -11.89
CA GLY A 171 -12.68 0.58 -11.51
C GLY A 171 -11.95 1.49 -10.52
N VAL A 172 -12.04 2.81 -10.70
CA VAL A 172 -11.48 3.79 -9.74
C VAL A 172 -12.21 3.69 -8.39
N ARG A 173 -13.54 3.67 -8.41
CA ARG A 173 -14.34 3.50 -7.18
C ARG A 173 -14.02 2.18 -6.48
N ALA A 174 -13.83 1.10 -7.22
CA ALA A 174 -13.44 -0.19 -6.67
C ALA A 174 -12.06 -0.14 -6.01
N HIS A 175 -11.10 0.58 -6.60
CA HIS A 175 -9.78 0.80 -6.00
C HIS A 175 -9.89 1.55 -4.67
N TYR A 176 -10.68 2.65 -4.62
CA TYR A 176 -10.93 3.38 -3.37
C TYR A 176 -11.65 2.53 -2.33
N ASN A 177 -12.67 1.76 -2.71
CA ASN A 177 -13.34 0.84 -1.80
C ASN A 177 -12.37 -0.22 -1.25
N HIS A 178 -11.46 -0.71 -2.09
CA HIS A 178 -10.42 -1.64 -1.63
C HIS A 178 -9.52 -0.99 -0.58
N MET A 179 -9.01 0.21 -0.84
CA MET A 179 -8.21 0.98 0.12
C MET A 179 -9.01 1.32 1.39
N ALA A 180 -10.30 1.62 1.28
CA ALA A 180 -11.17 1.87 2.44
C ALA A 180 -11.18 0.71 3.43
N ALA A 181 -11.12 -0.55 2.95
CA ALA A 181 -10.98 -1.72 3.82
C ALA A 181 -9.66 -1.73 4.59
N TYR A 182 -8.57 -1.24 3.99
CA TYR A 182 -7.25 -1.14 4.65
C TYR A 182 -7.24 -0.07 5.75
N VAL A 183 -7.84 1.09 5.49
CA VAL A 183 -7.78 2.25 6.39
C VAL A 183 -8.96 2.34 7.35
N GLY A 184 -9.97 1.48 7.24
CA GLY A 184 -11.11 1.43 8.14
C GLY A 184 -12.23 2.41 7.79
N LEU A 185 -12.32 2.86 6.54
CA LEU A 185 -13.40 3.72 6.05
C LEU A 185 -14.58 2.90 5.52
N ALA A 186 -15.75 3.53 5.46
CA ALA A 186 -16.92 2.96 4.82
C ALA A 186 -16.75 2.93 3.30
N PRO A 187 -17.29 1.92 2.60
CA PRO A 187 -17.30 1.89 1.15
C PRO A 187 -18.32 2.89 0.60
N VAL A 188 -18.13 3.27 -0.67
CA VAL A 188 -19.10 4.09 -1.42
C VAL A 188 -19.77 3.22 -2.49
N GLY A 189 -21.09 3.16 -2.44
CA GLY A 189 -21.88 2.23 -3.25
C GLY A 189 -21.66 0.77 -2.83
N GLU A 190 -22.01 -0.16 -3.71
CA GLU A 190 -21.78 -1.59 -3.47
C GLU A 190 -20.31 -1.92 -3.82
N PRO A 191 -19.51 -2.39 -2.86
CA PRO A 191 -18.12 -2.77 -3.13
C PRO A 191 -18.05 -4.16 -3.78
N HIS A 192 -16.97 -4.41 -4.51
CA HIS A 192 -16.67 -5.72 -5.08
C HIS A 192 -16.31 -6.75 -3.99
N ASP A 193 -16.38 -8.03 -4.31
CA ASP A 193 -16.17 -9.14 -3.37
C ASP A 193 -14.84 -9.07 -2.61
N ARG A 194 -13.76 -8.64 -3.26
CA ARG A 194 -12.43 -8.55 -2.65
C ARG A 194 -12.35 -7.57 -1.48
N TYR A 195 -13.20 -6.53 -1.46
CA TYR A 195 -13.37 -5.63 -0.31
C TYR A 195 -13.70 -6.42 0.95
N TYR A 196 -14.67 -7.33 0.88
CA TYR A 196 -15.09 -8.13 2.04
C TYR A 196 -14.02 -9.11 2.49
N VAL A 197 -13.25 -9.67 1.54
CA VAL A 197 -12.10 -10.52 1.86
C VAL A 197 -11.08 -9.75 2.68
N VAL A 198 -10.68 -8.55 2.25
CA VAL A 198 -9.74 -7.72 3.02
C VAL A 198 -10.32 -7.31 4.35
N LYS A 199 -11.58 -6.88 4.39
CA LYS A 199 -12.24 -6.45 5.63
C LYS A 199 -12.31 -7.55 6.71
N SER A 200 -12.25 -8.83 6.32
CA SER A 200 -12.24 -9.96 7.26
C SER A 200 -10.86 -10.26 7.87
N ILE A 201 -9.79 -9.62 7.38
CA ILE A 201 -8.42 -9.87 7.87
C ILE A 201 -8.21 -9.10 9.19
N ALA A 202 -7.47 -9.68 10.12
CA ALA A 202 -7.28 -9.13 11.47
C ALA A 202 -6.68 -7.71 11.51
N TRP A 203 -5.87 -7.31 10.53
CA TRP A 203 -5.29 -5.97 10.44
C TRP A 203 -6.13 -4.98 9.61
N ALA A 204 -7.25 -5.40 9.03
CA ALA A 204 -8.12 -4.48 8.28
C ALA A 204 -8.50 -3.26 9.13
N GLY A 205 -8.55 -2.10 8.50
CA GLY A 205 -8.85 -0.84 9.18
C GLY A 205 -7.73 -0.26 10.04
N THR A 206 -6.54 -0.86 10.05
CA THR A 206 -5.42 -0.39 10.88
C THR A 206 -4.32 0.36 10.11
N VAL A 207 -4.38 0.36 8.79
CA VAL A 207 -3.39 1.05 7.94
C VAL A 207 -3.64 2.55 7.99
N LYS A 208 -2.62 3.31 8.33
CA LYS A 208 -2.68 4.78 8.45
C LYS A 208 -1.75 5.48 7.46
N TYR A 209 -0.64 4.85 7.15
CA TYR A 209 0.43 5.45 6.37
C TYR A 209 0.68 4.68 5.08
N VAL A 210 1.07 5.38 4.03
CA VAL A 210 1.35 4.81 2.70
C VAL A 210 2.43 3.73 2.80
N GLU A 211 3.45 3.97 3.59
CA GLU A 211 4.59 3.07 3.79
C GLU A 211 4.16 1.73 4.42
N GLN A 212 3.02 1.68 5.12
CA GLN A 212 2.45 0.45 5.69
C GLN A 212 1.77 -0.45 4.63
N LEU A 213 1.68 -0.04 3.37
CA LEU A 213 1.17 -0.89 2.29
C LEU A 213 2.16 -2.02 1.94
N GLY A 214 3.45 -1.85 2.23
CA GLY A 214 4.43 -2.93 2.16
C GLY A 214 4.08 -4.07 3.12
N GLY A 215 4.10 -5.31 2.63
CA GLY A 215 3.68 -6.51 3.35
C GLY A 215 2.17 -6.70 3.50
N ARG A 216 1.37 -5.73 3.07
CA ARG A 216 -0.11 -5.79 3.16
C ARG A 216 -0.77 -5.75 1.78
N TRP A 217 -0.44 -4.78 0.97
CA TRP A 217 -0.88 -4.71 -0.44
C TRP A 217 0.02 -5.57 -1.33
N CYS A 218 1.31 -5.38 -1.19
CA CYS A 218 2.35 -6.11 -1.91
C CYS A 218 3.36 -6.66 -0.90
N PRO A 219 3.95 -7.86 -1.10
CA PRO A 219 4.94 -8.45 -0.19
C PRO A 219 6.22 -7.60 -0.01
N ASP A 220 6.55 -6.73 -0.98
CA ASP A 220 7.72 -5.86 -0.88
C ASP A 220 7.52 -4.80 0.22
N ILE A 221 8.43 -4.80 1.21
CA ILE A 221 8.40 -3.83 2.31
C ILE A 221 8.58 -2.38 1.83
N ASN A 222 9.23 -2.16 0.69
CA ASN A 222 9.47 -0.84 0.12
C ASN A 222 8.31 -0.33 -0.73
N TYR A 223 7.26 -1.12 -0.95
CA TYR A 223 6.15 -0.78 -1.84
C TYR A 223 5.57 0.61 -1.57
N GLY A 224 5.29 0.96 -0.32
CA GLY A 224 4.75 2.27 0.04
C GLY A 224 5.76 3.41 -0.17
N TYR A 225 7.04 3.16 0.06
CA TYR A 225 8.11 4.15 -0.22
C TYR A 225 8.25 4.42 -1.72
N ASP A 226 8.08 3.38 -2.56
CA ASP A 226 8.06 3.55 -4.01
C ASP A 226 6.88 4.43 -4.45
N ILE A 227 5.68 4.19 -3.88
CA ILE A 227 4.51 5.05 -4.14
C ILE A 227 4.81 6.50 -3.77
N MET A 228 5.41 6.75 -2.59
CA MET A 228 5.75 8.11 -2.17
C MET A 228 6.80 8.76 -3.08
N THR A 229 7.77 7.99 -3.57
CA THR A 229 8.73 8.49 -4.58
C THR A 229 8.03 8.92 -5.87
N MET A 230 6.98 8.21 -6.28
CA MET A 230 6.16 8.60 -7.44
C MET A 230 5.38 9.88 -7.17
N VAL A 231 4.79 10.03 -5.98
CA VAL A 231 4.08 11.26 -5.54
C VAL A 231 5.02 12.46 -5.51
N GLU A 232 6.21 12.32 -4.92
CA GLU A 232 7.24 13.38 -4.92
C GLU A 232 7.67 13.79 -6.34
N ASN A 233 7.67 12.85 -7.27
CA ASN A 233 7.92 13.14 -8.67
C ASN A 233 6.77 13.90 -9.33
N MET A 234 5.49 13.63 -8.97
CA MET A 234 4.35 14.41 -9.47
C MET A 234 4.43 15.88 -9.08
N LEU A 235 4.90 16.18 -7.87
CA LEU A 235 5.04 17.55 -7.36
C LEU A 235 6.01 18.42 -8.19
N LYS A 236 6.82 17.83 -9.07
CA LYS A 236 7.80 18.55 -9.90
C LYS A 236 7.20 19.05 -11.22
N TYR A 237 5.96 18.70 -11.54
CA TYR A 237 5.21 19.11 -12.72
C TYR A 237 4.18 20.18 -12.40
#